data_0ad3f3b25b7e7ef7e400d5ead2600f37
#
_entry.id   0ad3f3b25b7e7ef7e400d5ead2600f37
#
_cell.length_a   1.000
_cell.length_b   1.000
_cell.length_c   1.000
_cell.angle_alpha   90.00
_cell.angle_beta   90.00
_cell.angle_gamma   90.00
#
_symmetry.space_group_name_H-M   'P 1'
#
loop_
_entity.id
_entity.type
_entity.pdbx_description
1 polymer ?
#
loop_
_entity_poly.entity_id
_entity_poly.type
_entity_poly.pdbx_seq_one_letter_code
_entity_poly.pdbx_strand_id
1 'polypeptide(L)'
;MNEFAIGANREGWQITMHAIGDAAVEQCITAYEAAYADKPWDDARHVMIHVCLASEEQLKRAAKIKLCIAAQSPFIYWKQEPDEYLCSVLGRERTDRLNALGTMHRLGLVVGDGSDGPCTRPKPLYGMACSVNHPNPDERISRLDALRMITANPAYMSHEENKRGTLAPGMIADFVVLGDDPLTAEDIAGIEVKALYLHGKKHVAKKTGVAGLLARAIIKRITQREYI
;
A
#
# COMPACT_ATOMS: atom_id res chain seq x y z
N MET A 1 6.99 0.19 22.55
CA MET A 1 6.26 0.70 21.37
C MET A 1 5.33 1.83 21.74
N ASN A 2 4.50 1.71 22.78
CA ASN A 2 3.57 2.77 23.19
C ASN A 2 4.25 4.12 23.50
N GLU A 3 5.31 4.14 24.29
CA GLU A 3 6.06 5.36 24.61
C GLU A 3 6.60 6.07 23.36
N PHE A 4 7.10 5.29 22.39
CA PHE A 4 7.53 5.84 21.10
C PHE A 4 6.38 6.47 20.33
N ALA A 5 5.25 5.77 20.22
CA ALA A 5 4.08 6.26 19.50
C ALA A 5 3.50 7.53 20.17
N ILE A 6 3.40 7.54 21.49
CA ILE A 6 2.97 8.72 22.28
C ILE A 6 3.91 9.90 22.03
N GLY A 7 5.23 9.68 22.15
CA GLY A 7 6.23 10.72 21.95
C GLY A 7 6.18 11.32 20.55
N ALA A 8 6.18 10.48 19.52
CA ALA A 8 6.13 10.93 18.13
C ALA A 8 4.82 11.67 17.80
N ASN A 9 3.68 11.18 18.31
CA ASN A 9 2.39 11.86 18.12
C ASN A 9 2.34 13.22 18.82
N ARG A 10 2.92 13.36 20.02
CA ARG A 10 3.03 14.64 20.73
C ARG A 10 3.80 15.69 19.94
N GLU A 11 4.88 15.26 19.29
CA GLU A 11 5.74 16.11 18.42
C GLU A 11 5.09 16.40 17.04
N GLY A 12 3.94 15.81 16.74
CA GLY A 12 3.24 16.03 15.46
C GLY A 12 3.83 15.23 14.30
N TRP A 13 4.49 14.09 14.58
CA TRP A 13 5.01 13.20 13.54
C TRP A 13 3.97 12.17 13.12
N GLN A 14 3.76 12.05 11.83
CA GLN A 14 3.06 10.91 11.27
C GLN A 14 3.89 9.64 11.49
N ILE A 15 3.27 8.59 12.04
CA ILE A 15 3.93 7.34 12.38
C ILE A 15 3.54 6.28 11.36
N THR A 16 4.52 5.48 10.96
CA THR A 16 4.29 4.30 10.11
C THR A 16 4.89 3.08 10.80
N MET A 17 4.09 2.03 11.00
CA MET A 17 4.52 0.78 11.64
C MET A 17 4.23 -0.42 10.73
N HIS A 18 5.21 -1.34 10.64
CA HIS A 18 5.10 -2.60 9.93
C HIS A 18 4.42 -3.66 10.81
N ALA A 19 3.40 -4.34 10.30
CA ALA A 19 2.66 -5.39 11.01
C ALA A 19 2.02 -6.39 10.03
N ILE A 20 2.55 -7.61 9.94
CA ILE A 20 2.01 -8.67 9.05
C ILE A 20 1.03 -9.56 9.81
N GLY A 21 1.45 -10.19 10.90
CA GLY A 21 0.66 -11.13 11.69
C GLY A 21 -0.26 -10.46 12.69
N ASP A 22 -1.27 -11.18 13.12
CA ASP A 22 -2.31 -10.72 14.04
C ASP A 22 -1.79 -10.14 15.37
N ALA A 23 -0.79 -10.78 15.97
CA ALA A 23 -0.17 -10.28 17.19
C ALA A 23 0.62 -8.97 16.97
N ALA A 24 1.29 -8.83 15.81
CA ALA A 24 1.97 -7.59 15.45
C ALA A 24 0.96 -6.46 15.17
N VAL A 25 -0.13 -6.78 14.48
CA VAL A 25 -1.25 -5.86 14.25
C VAL A 25 -1.83 -5.38 15.59
N GLU A 26 -2.06 -6.30 16.54
CA GLU A 26 -2.57 -5.96 17.88
C GLU A 26 -1.62 -5.02 18.62
N GLN A 27 -0.33 -5.31 18.58
CA GLN A 27 0.67 -4.46 19.23
C GLN A 27 0.73 -3.05 18.63
N CYS A 28 0.63 -2.94 17.30
CA CYS A 28 0.61 -1.64 16.62
C CYS A 28 -0.66 -0.85 16.94
N ILE A 29 -1.84 -1.49 16.85
CA ILE A 29 -3.11 -0.82 17.16
C ILE A 29 -3.11 -0.30 18.60
N THR A 30 -2.67 -1.12 19.58
CA THR A 30 -2.57 -0.71 20.98
C THR A 30 -1.65 0.51 21.14
N ALA A 31 -0.53 0.58 20.40
CA ALA A 31 0.37 1.72 20.46
C ALA A 31 -0.25 3.00 19.85
N TYR A 32 -0.98 2.87 18.74
CA TYR A 32 -1.70 3.99 18.14
C TYR A 32 -2.87 4.47 19.00
N GLU A 33 -3.63 3.56 19.62
CA GLU A 33 -4.68 3.90 20.56
C GLU A 33 -4.15 4.67 21.78
N ALA A 34 -3.00 4.24 22.30
CA ALA A 34 -2.32 4.94 23.41
C ALA A 34 -1.88 6.35 22.99
N ALA A 35 -1.35 6.52 21.78
CA ALA A 35 -0.96 7.81 21.25
C ALA A 35 -2.16 8.73 21.03
N TYR A 36 -3.26 8.20 20.47
CA TYR A 36 -4.50 8.93 20.25
C TYR A 36 -5.18 9.32 21.55
N ALA A 37 -5.18 8.43 22.56
CA ALA A 37 -5.75 8.72 23.88
C ALA A 37 -4.97 9.81 24.62
N ASP A 38 -3.65 9.84 24.48
CA ASP A 38 -2.77 10.85 25.09
C ASP A 38 -2.95 12.24 24.43
N LYS A 39 -2.94 12.31 23.12
CA LYS A 39 -3.16 13.53 22.34
C LYS A 39 -3.95 13.20 21.08
N PRO A 40 -5.29 13.39 21.09
CA PRO A 40 -6.10 13.18 19.89
C PRO A 40 -5.61 14.07 18.73
N TRP A 41 -5.42 13.43 17.58
CA TRP A 41 -5.03 14.11 16.34
C TRP A 41 -5.76 13.46 15.15
N ASP A 42 -6.91 14.05 14.80
CA ASP A 42 -7.84 13.50 13.81
C ASP A 42 -7.27 13.42 12.39
N ASP A 43 -6.31 14.25 12.04
CA ASP A 43 -5.64 14.25 10.73
C ASP A 43 -4.19 13.73 10.80
N ALA A 44 -3.87 12.91 11.77
CA ALA A 44 -2.54 12.30 11.89
C ALA A 44 -2.24 11.37 10.72
N ARG A 45 -3.26 10.67 10.22
CA ARG A 45 -3.15 9.68 9.14
C ARG A 45 -2.02 8.69 9.38
N HIS A 46 -1.87 8.24 10.63
CA HIS A 46 -0.89 7.21 10.96
C HIS A 46 -1.13 5.96 10.12
N VAL A 47 -0.06 5.26 9.75
CA VAL A 47 -0.12 4.17 8.78
C VAL A 47 0.32 2.84 9.40
N MET A 48 -0.44 1.78 9.17
CA MET A 48 0.06 0.41 9.32
C MET A 48 0.39 -0.17 7.94
N ILE A 49 1.57 -0.77 7.82
CA ILE A 49 2.01 -1.43 6.59
C ILE A 49 1.64 -2.90 6.68
N HIS A 50 1.22 -3.49 5.58
CA HIS A 50 0.76 -4.86 5.35
C HIS A 50 -0.61 -5.15 5.94
N VAL A 51 -0.70 -5.40 7.24
CA VAL A 51 -1.95 -5.78 7.92
C VAL A 51 -2.56 -7.05 7.29
N CYS A 52 -1.68 -8.00 6.91
CA CYS A 52 -2.09 -9.17 6.14
C CYS A 52 -3.06 -10.08 6.92
N LEU A 53 -2.86 -10.26 8.23
CA LEU A 53 -3.68 -11.15 9.05
C LEU A 53 -4.29 -10.37 10.22
N ALA A 54 -5.23 -9.49 9.93
CA ALA A 54 -6.00 -8.79 10.94
C ALA A 54 -7.35 -9.46 11.19
N SER A 55 -7.83 -9.42 12.42
CA SER A 55 -9.23 -9.73 12.73
C SER A 55 -10.12 -8.53 12.40
N GLU A 56 -11.42 -8.77 12.18
CA GLU A 56 -12.38 -7.69 11.95
C GLU A 56 -12.45 -6.73 13.13
N GLU A 57 -12.32 -7.25 14.37
CA GLU A 57 -12.30 -6.41 15.57
C GLU A 57 -11.09 -5.47 15.60
N GLN A 58 -9.90 -5.96 15.21
CA GLN A 58 -8.72 -5.12 15.07
C GLN A 58 -8.91 -4.04 14.01
N LEU A 59 -9.50 -4.38 12.87
CA LEU A 59 -9.81 -3.41 11.82
C LEU A 59 -10.84 -2.36 12.26
N LYS A 60 -11.86 -2.73 13.05
CA LYS A 60 -12.80 -1.79 13.64
C LYS A 60 -12.11 -0.79 14.58
N ARG A 61 -11.19 -1.27 15.41
CA ARG A 61 -10.37 -0.41 16.28
C ARG A 61 -9.48 0.54 15.46
N ALA A 62 -8.84 0.03 14.43
CA ALA A 62 -8.05 0.85 13.50
C ALA A 62 -8.89 1.96 12.84
N ALA A 63 -10.10 1.61 12.39
CA ALA A 63 -11.03 2.58 11.79
C ALA A 63 -11.48 3.65 12.79
N LYS A 64 -11.74 3.28 14.06
CA LYS A 64 -12.15 4.22 15.11
C LYS A 64 -11.15 5.34 15.35
N ILE A 65 -9.85 5.07 15.22
CA ILE A 65 -8.77 6.05 15.37
C ILE A 65 -8.22 6.53 14.02
N LYS A 66 -8.96 6.30 12.93
CA LYS A 66 -8.69 6.80 11.57
C LYS A 66 -7.30 6.40 11.05
N LEU A 67 -6.82 5.19 11.36
CA LEU A 67 -5.59 4.68 10.78
C LEU A 67 -5.73 4.48 9.28
N CYS A 68 -4.64 4.73 8.58
CA CYS A 68 -4.49 4.36 7.17
C CYS A 68 -3.76 3.02 7.05
N ILE A 69 -4.02 2.28 5.98
CA ILE A 69 -3.38 0.99 5.71
C ILE A 69 -2.59 1.07 4.40
N ALA A 70 -1.32 0.72 4.44
CA ALA A 70 -0.51 0.50 3.24
C ALA A 70 -0.46 -1.00 2.93
N ALA A 71 -1.45 -1.49 2.20
CA ALA A 71 -1.57 -2.89 1.83
C ALA A 71 -0.63 -3.27 0.67
N GLN A 72 -0.44 -4.56 0.51
CA GLN A 72 0.27 -5.16 -0.62
C GLN A 72 -0.61 -6.20 -1.28
N SER A 73 -1.55 -5.77 -2.10
CA SER A 73 -2.48 -6.65 -2.80
C SER A 73 -1.80 -7.77 -3.62
N PRO A 74 -0.60 -7.56 -4.21
CA PRO A 74 0.14 -8.65 -4.87
C PRO A 74 0.50 -9.84 -3.97
N PHE A 75 0.52 -9.68 -2.64
CA PHE A 75 0.79 -10.78 -1.70
C PHE A 75 -0.33 -11.83 -1.68
N ILE A 76 -1.55 -11.47 -2.06
CA ILE A 76 -2.68 -12.40 -2.22
C ILE A 76 -2.32 -13.57 -3.17
N TYR A 77 -1.47 -13.30 -4.18
CA TYR A 77 -1.04 -14.27 -5.18
C TYR A 77 0.47 -14.53 -5.15
N TRP A 78 1.08 -14.40 -3.98
CA TRP A 78 2.52 -14.57 -3.86
C TRP A 78 2.92 -16.04 -3.95
N LYS A 79 3.69 -16.37 -4.98
CA LYS A 79 4.05 -17.76 -5.30
C LYS A 79 4.90 -18.47 -4.25
N GLN A 80 5.60 -17.72 -3.41
CA GLN A 80 6.43 -18.24 -2.32
C GLN A 80 5.57 -18.75 -1.15
N GLU A 81 4.35 -18.27 -1.03
CA GLU A 81 3.38 -18.66 -0.01
C GLU A 81 2.04 -19.05 -0.67
N PRO A 82 1.98 -20.22 -1.36
CA PRO A 82 0.76 -20.65 -2.00
C PRO A 82 -0.34 -20.97 -0.98
N ASP A 83 -1.59 -20.92 -1.41
CA ASP A 83 -2.77 -21.14 -0.56
C ASP A 83 -2.69 -22.42 0.27
N GLU A 84 -2.23 -23.52 -0.33
CA GLU A 84 -2.07 -24.81 0.36
C GLU A 84 -1.08 -24.71 1.53
N TYR A 85 0.03 -24.00 1.34
CA TYR A 85 1.00 -23.77 2.41
C TYR A 85 0.39 -22.88 3.51
N LEU A 86 -0.24 -21.79 3.13
CA LEU A 86 -0.89 -20.89 4.10
C LEU A 86 -1.97 -21.62 4.89
N CYS A 87 -2.79 -22.44 4.25
CA CYS A 87 -3.78 -23.27 4.93
C CYS A 87 -3.15 -24.26 5.90
N SER A 88 -2.01 -24.85 5.56
CA SER A 88 -1.33 -25.80 6.44
C SER A 88 -0.79 -25.15 7.72
N VAL A 89 -0.41 -23.87 7.63
CA VAL A 89 0.20 -23.12 8.74
C VAL A 89 -0.85 -22.35 9.56
N LEU A 90 -1.82 -21.73 8.90
CA LEU A 90 -2.79 -20.84 9.52
C LEU A 90 -4.17 -21.49 9.75
N GLY A 91 -4.49 -22.56 9.01
CA GLY A 91 -5.84 -23.08 8.89
C GLY A 91 -6.69 -22.29 7.89
N ARG A 92 -7.74 -22.94 7.34
CA ARG A 92 -8.58 -22.36 6.27
C ARG A 92 -9.20 -21.01 6.67
N GLU A 93 -9.80 -20.94 7.85
CA GLU A 93 -10.50 -19.74 8.33
C GLU A 93 -9.60 -18.50 8.36
N ARG A 94 -8.36 -18.64 8.84
CA ARG A 94 -7.40 -17.52 8.90
C ARG A 94 -6.84 -17.19 7.53
N THR A 95 -6.61 -18.19 6.69
CA THR A 95 -6.15 -17.97 5.31
C THR A 95 -7.18 -17.21 4.49
N ASP A 96 -8.46 -17.51 4.64
CA ASP A 96 -9.55 -16.82 3.92
C ASP A 96 -9.70 -15.34 4.32
N ARG A 97 -9.13 -14.93 5.46
CA ARG A 97 -9.11 -13.54 5.94
C ARG A 97 -7.83 -12.79 5.62
N LEU A 98 -6.88 -13.41 4.94
CA LEU A 98 -5.65 -12.71 4.56
C LEU A 98 -5.96 -11.54 3.62
N ASN A 99 -5.31 -10.39 3.90
CA ASN A 99 -5.49 -9.18 3.11
C ASN A 99 -6.97 -8.78 2.96
N ALA A 100 -7.68 -8.63 4.07
CA ALA A 100 -9.13 -8.39 4.15
C ALA A 100 -9.55 -7.01 3.57
N LEU A 101 -9.28 -6.77 2.28
CA LEU A 101 -9.46 -5.48 1.60
C LEU A 101 -10.92 -5.03 1.59
N GLY A 102 -11.84 -5.95 1.31
CA GLY A 102 -13.29 -5.65 1.32
C GLY A 102 -13.77 -5.25 2.70
N THR A 103 -13.31 -5.94 3.75
CA THR A 103 -13.61 -5.59 5.14
C THR A 103 -13.02 -4.22 5.51
N MET A 104 -11.76 -3.96 5.19
CA MET A 104 -11.13 -2.65 5.40
C MET A 104 -11.93 -1.53 4.74
N HIS A 105 -12.35 -1.75 3.49
CA HIS A 105 -13.14 -0.78 2.74
C HIS A 105 -14.54 -0.56 3.36
N ARG A 106 -15.26 -1.62 3.73
CA ARG A 106 -16.58 -1.53 4.39
C ARG A 106 -16.51 -0.78 5.72
N LEU A 107 -15.39 -0.88 6.44
CA LEU A 107 -15.15 -0.14 7.68
C LEU A 107 -14.69 1.32 7.47
N GLY A 108 -14.56 1.76 6.23
CA GLY A 108 -14.17 3.13 5.89
C GLY A 108 -12.67 3.45 6.11
N LEU A 109 -11.82 2.42 6.23
CA LEU A 109 -10.38 2.62 6.29
C LEU A 109 -9.84 3.15 4.96
N VAL A 110 -8.92 4.09 5.01
CA VAL A 110 -8.19 4.53 3.82
C VAL A 110 -7.06 3.54 3.58
N VAL A 111 -7.16 2.82 2.45
CA VAL A 111 -6.18 1.81 2.05
C VAL A 111 -5.44 2.29 0.81
N GLY A 112 -4.10 2.37 0.89
CA GLY A 112 -3.20 2.50 -0.25
C GLY A 112 -2.62 1.14 -0.62
N ASP A 113 -2.24 0.93 -1.87
CA ASP A 113 -1.63 -0.32 -2.34
C ASP A 113 -0.20 -0.12 -2.81
N GLY A 114 0.64 -1.10 -2.53
CA GLY A 114 2.03 -1.15 -2.92
C GLY A 114 2.49 -2.56 -3.31
N SER A 115 3.72 -2.67 -3.79
CA SER A 115 4.30 -3.95 -4.21
C SER A 115 5.27 -4.54 -3.19
N ASP A 116 5.73 -3.73 -2.23
CA ASP A 116 6.86 -4.07 -1.38
C ASP A 116 8.07 -4.57 -2.20
N GLY A 117 8.37 -3.88 -3.29
CA GLY A 117 9.45 -4.29 -4.19
C GLY A 117 10.82 -4.35 -3.50
N PRO A 118 11.57 -5.46 -3.61
CA PRO A 118 11.48 -6.48 -4.67
C PRO A 118 10.65 -7.73 -4.33
N CYS A 119 9.94 -7.78 -3.20
CA CYS A 119 9.12 -8.94 -2.82
C CYS A 119 8.11 -9.30 -3.91
N THR A 120 7.37 -8.31 -4.41
CA THR A 120 6.58 -8.45 -5.62
C THR A 120 6.98 -7.41 -6.67
N ARG A 121 6.52 -7.60 -7.91
CA ARG A 121 6.87 -6.67 -9.00
C ARG A 121 6.17 -5.32 -8.80
N PRO A 122 6.87 -4.18 -8.97
CA PRO A 122 6.29 -2.86 -8.88
C PRO A 122 5.41 -2.54 -10.10
N LYS A 123 4.26 -3.20 -10.19
CA LYS A 123 3.24 -3.05 -11.24
C LYS A 123 1.90 -2.66 -10.60
N PRO A 124 1.57 -1.36 -10.48
CA PRO A 124 0.34 -0.92 -9.82
C PRO A 124 -0.94 -1.54 -10.42
N LEU A 125 -1.02 -1.68 -11.75
CA LEU A 125 -2.16 -2.36 -12.40
C LEU A 125 -2.28 -3.84 -12.02
N TYR A 126 -1.18 -4.51 -11.70
CA TYR A 126 -1.22 -5.88 -11.17
C TYR A 126 -1.78 -5.88 -9.72
N GLY A 127 -1.37 -4.94 -8.88
CA GLY A 127 -1.96 -4.77 -7.55
C GLY A 127 -3.47 -4.53 -7.62
N MET A 128 -3.90 -3.62 -8.52
CA MET A 128 -5.31 -3.37 -8.80
C MET A 128 -6.04 -4.66 -9.23
N ALA A 129 -5.46 -5.46 -10.13
CA ALA A 129 -6.03 -6.74 -10.56
C ALA A 129 -6.15 -7.73 -9.41
N CYS A 130 -5.15 -7.83 -8.52
CA CYS A 130 -5.18 -8.68 -7.34
C CYS A 130 -6.32 -8.28 -6.39
N SER A 131 -6.52 -7.00 -6.16
CA SER A 131 -7.57 -6.48 -5.27
C SER A 131 -8.98 -6.78 -5.80
N VAL A 132 -9.19 -6.61 -7.10
CA VAL A 132 -10.49 -6.87 -7.76
C VAL A 132 -10.81 -8.36 -7.83
N ASN A 133 -9.78 -9.21 -8.00
CA ASN A 133 -9.92 -10.65 -8.15
C ASN A 133 -9.56 -11.42 -6.88
N HIS A 134 -9.67 -10.81 -5.70
CA HIS A 134 -9.37 -11.50 -4.44
C HIS A 134 -10.02 -12.90 -4.40
N PRO A 135 -9.29 -13.97 -3.97
CA PRO A 135 -9.84 -15.34 -3.97
C PRO A 135 -11.09 -15.46 -3.10
N ASN A 136 -11.11 -14.82 -1.93
CA ASN A 136 -12.34 -14.67 -1.15
C ASN A 136 -13.23 -13.58 -1.78
N PRO A 137 -14.43 -13.92 -2.30
CA PRO A 137 -15.34 -12.95 -2.93
C PRO A 137 -15.76 -11.79 -2.01
N ASP A 138 -15.86 -12.02 -0.69
CA ASP A 138 -16.27 -11.01 0.28
C ASP A 138 -15.20 -9.94 0.50
N GLU A 139 -13.97 -10.24 0.12
CA GLU A 139 -12.83 -9.32 0.23
C GLU A 139 -12.48 -8.64 -1.10
N ARG A 140 -13.23 -8.91 -2.17
CA ARG A 140 -13.09 -8.18 -3.43
C ARG A 140 -13.59 -6.75 -3.28
N ILE A 141 -12.88 -5.81 -3.93
CA ILE A 141 -13.30 -4.41 -3.99
C ILE A 141 -13.63 -3.99 -5.43
N SER A 142 -14.33 -2.87 -5.56
CA SER A 142 -14.65 -2.34 -6.87
C SER A 142 -13.39 -1.91 -7.63
N ARG A 143 -13.46 -1.90 -8.97
CA ARG A 143 -12.36 -1.40 -9.82
C ARG A 143 -12.01 0.06 -9.51
N LEU A 144 -13.02 0.88 -9.22
CA LEU A 144 -12.82 2.28 -8.87
C LEU A 144 -12.07 2.43 -7.54
N ASP A 145 -12.43 1.63 -6.54
CA ASP A 145 -11.75 1.68 -5.24
C ASP A 145 -10.32 1.13 -5.34
N ALA A 146 -10.11 0.07 -6.13
CA ALA A 146 -8.77 -0.44 -6.42
C ALA A 146 -7.91 0.59 -7.18
N LEU A 147 -8.50 1.38 -8.09
CA LEU A 147 -7.82 2.50 -8.74
C LEU A 147 -7.46 3.60 -7.73
N ARG A 148 -8.36 3.92 -6.81
CA ARG A 148 -8.07 4.88 -5.72
C ARG A 148 -6.93 4.42 -4.82
N MET A 149 -6.83 3.12 -4.54
CA MET A 149 -5.75 2.56 -3.73
C MET A 149 -4.36 2.78 -4.34
N ILE A 150 -4.25 2.90 -5.66
CA ILE A 150 -2.97 3.15 -6.35
C ILE A 150 -2.78 4.61 -6.78
N THR A 151 -3.72 5.50 -6.47
CA THR A 151 -3.70 6.92 -6.89
C THR A 151 -4.04 7.88 -5.75
N ALA A 152 -5.32 8.15 -5.52
CA ALA A 152 -5.80 9.16 -4.59
C ALA A 152 -5.49 8.82 -3.12
N ASN A 153 -5.68 7.55 -2.72
CA ASN A 153 -5.49 7.17 -1.33
C ASN A 153 -4.02 7.33 -0.86
N PRO A 154 -2.98 6.89 -1.60
CA PRO A 154 -1.59 7.17 -1.22
C PRO A 154 -1.27 8.65 -1.13
N ALA A 155 -1.85 9.49 -1.99
CA ALA A 155 -1.68 10.94 -1.90
C ALA A 155 -2.30 11.50 -0.61
N TYR A 156 -3.50 11.06 -0.26
CA TYR A 156 -4.14 11.40 1.02
C TYR A 156 -3.29 10.94 2.21
N MET A 157 -2.81 9.69 2.20
CA MET A 157 -1.98 9.13 3.27
C MET A 157 -0.69 9.93 3.49
N SER A 158 -0.18 10.58 2.44
CA SER A 158 1.05 11.38 2.45
C SER A 158 0.79 12.89 2.66
N HIS A 159 -0.44 13.32 2.95
CA HIS A 159 -0.85 14.74 3.01
C HIS A 159 -0.55 15.52 1.70
N GLU A 160 -0.64 14.85 0.55
CA GLU A 160 -0.37 15.44 -0.75
C GLU A 160 -1.61 15.49 -1.68
N GLU A 161 -2.79 15.17 -1.20
CA GLU A 161 -4.05 15.13 -1.97
C GLU A 161 -4.41 16.45 -2.62
N ASN A 162 -3.90 17.56 -2.12
CA ASN A 162 -4.06 18.89 -2.72
C ASN A 162 -3.06 19.17 -3.84
N LYS A 163 -2.12 18.25 -4.10
CA LYS A 163 -1.07 18.39 -5.11
C LYS A 163 -1.11 17.30 -6.17
N ARG A 164 -1.45 16.08 -5.78
CA ARG A 164 -1.43 14.87 -6.65
C ARG A 164 -2.47 13.83 -6.24
N GLY A 165 -2.53 12.73 -6.97
CA GLY A 165 -3.46 11.62 -6.72
C GLY A 165 -4.72 11.69 -7.56
N THR A 166 -5.07 12.85 -8.11
CA THR A 166 -6.19 13.06 -9.04
C THR A 166 -5.78 13.95 -10.20
N LEU A 167 -6.53 13.86 -11.31
CA LEU A 167 -6.37 14.76 -12.46
C LEU A 167 -7.41 15.88 -12.35
N ALA A 168 -6.97 17.05 -11.86
CA ALA A 168 -7.79 18.24 -11.73
C ALA A 168 -6.97 19.50 -12.04
N PRO A 169 -7.60 20.60 -12.45
CA PRO A 169 -6.91 21.89 -12.62
C PRO A 169 -6.19 22.32 -11.33
N GLY A 170 -4.94 22.74 -11.45
CA GLY A 170 -4.10 23.15 -10.32
C GLY A 170 -3.29 22.02 -9.69
N MET A 171 -3.56 20.76 -10.02
CA MET A 171 -2.77 19.62 -9.54
C MET A 171 -1.47 19.46 -10.33
N ILE A 172 -0.47 18.81 -9.73
CA ILE A 172 0.76 18.43 -10.43
C ILE A 172 0.39 17.44 -11.56
N ALA A 173 0.88 17.71 -12.75
CA ALA A 173 0.59 16.89 -13.93
C ALA A 173 1.47 15.62 -13.95
N ASP A 174 1.29 14.76 -12.94
CA ASP A 174 1.84 13.42 -12.85
C ASP A 174 0.76 12.42 -13.28
N PHE A 175 0.90 11.83 -14.46
CA PHE A 175 -0.09 10.90 -14.97
C PHE A 175 0.48 9.86 -15.93
N VAL A 176 -0.25 8.77 -16.11
CA VAL A 176 0.05 7.73 -17.10
C VAL A 176 -1.01 7.73 -18.20
N VAL A 177 -0.59 7.40 -19.42
CA VAL A 177 -1.48 7.09 -20.52
C VAL A 177 -1.52 5.58 -20.68
N LEU A 178 -2.69 5.01 -20.54
CA LEU A 178 -2.92 3.57 -20.64
C LEU A 178 -3.41 3.19 -22.04
N GLY A 179 -3.24 1.93 -22.40
CA GLY A 179 -3.70 1.36 -23.66
C GLY A 179 -5.18 1.01 -23.68
N ASP A 180 -5.76 0.85 -22.47
CA ASP A 180 -7.15 0.51 -22.26
C ASP A 180 -7.66 1.11 -20.95
N ASP A 181 -8.97 1.10 -20.73
CA ASP A 181 -9.61 1.60 -19.51
C ASP A 181 -9.52 0.56 -18.38
N PRO A 182 -8.84 0.82 -17.28
CA PRO A 182 -8.72 -0.12 -16.18
C PRO A 182 -10.05 -0.41 -15.47
N LEU A 183 -11.06 0.41 -15.67
CA LEU A 183 -12.39 0.20 -15.08
C LEU A 183 -13.23 -0.81 -15.87
N THR A 184 -12.91 -1.06 -17.14
CA THR A 184 -13.71 -1.92 -18.04
C THR A 184 -12.92 -3.07 -18.68
N ALA A 185 -11.60 -2.96 -18.81
CA ALA A 185 -10.73 -3.95 -19.44
C ALA A 185 -10.90 -5.35 -18.81
N GLU A 186 -10.88 -6.40 -19.63
CA GLU A 186 -10.90 -7.80 -19.14
C GLU A 186 -9.63 -8.13 -18.35
N ASP A 187 -8.46 -7.77 -18.84
CA ASP A 187 -7.17 -7.99 -18.20
C ASP A 187 -6.54 -6.69 -17.74
N ILE A 188 -6.83 -6.28 -16.50
CA ILE A 188 -6.26 -5.08 -15.90
C ILE A 188 -4.74 -5.15 -15.83
N ALA A 189 -4.18 -6.30 -15.48
CA ALA A 189 -2.74 -6.48 -15.30
C ALA A 189 -1.95 -6.42 -16.62
N GLY A 190 -2.62 -6.76 -17.73
CA GLY A 190 -2.05 -6.73 -19.09
C GLY A 190 -2.15 -5.38 -19.79
N ILE A 191 -2.85 -4.39 -19.23
CA ILE A 191 -2.97 -3.06 -19.85
C ILE A 191 -1.58 -2.45 -20.07
N GLU A 192 -1.32 -2.04 -21.32
CA GLU A 192 -0.06 -1.38 -21.70
C GLU A 192 -0.01 0.05 -21.12
N VAL A 193 1.13 0.41 -20.53
CA VAL A 193 1.44 1.81 -20.21
C VAL A 193 2.10 2.46 -21.42
N LYS A 194 1.33 3.26 -22.17
CA LYS A 194 1.79 3.94 -23.41
C LYS A 194 2.71 5.12 -23.13
N ALA A 195 2.47 5.84 -22.03
CA ALA A 195 3.32 6.97 -21.65
C ALA A 195 3.21 7.28 -20.16
N LEU A 196 4.28 7.83 -19.60
CA LEU A 196 4.34 8.41 -18.27
C LEU A 196 4.70 9.89 -18.38
N TYR A 197 3.98 10.73 -17.65
CA TYR A 197 4.27 12.16 -17.53
C TYR A 197 4.56 12.49 -16.07
N LEU A 198 5.64 13.23 -15.83
CA LEU A 198 6.03 13.77 -14.53
C LEU A 198 6.17 15.29 -14.65
N HIS A 199 5.45 16.01 -13.81
CA HIS A 199 5.37 17.48 -13.89
C HIS A 199 5.02 17.98 -15.30
N GLY A 200 4.10 17.31 -15.98
CA GLY A 200 3.67 17.62 -17.35
C GLY A 200 4.67 17.27 -18.44
N LYS A 201 5.84 16.72 -18.11
CA LYS A 201 6.87 16.33 -19.07
C LYS A 201 6.86 14.83 -19.30
N LYS A 202 6.84 14.42 -20.57
CA LYS A 202 6.91 12.99 -20.93
C LYS A 202 8.22 12.38 -20.41
N HIS A 203 8.08 11.36 -19.56
CA HIS A 203 9.21 10.61 -19.05
C HIS A 203 9.66 9.60 -20.10
N VAL A 204 10.94 9.66 -20.47
CA VAL A 204 11.57 8.68 -21.36
C VAL A 204 12.53 7.84 -20.53
N ALA A 205 12.18 6.56 -20.33
CA ALA A 205 13.05 5.63 -19.64
C ALA A 205 14.38 5.51 -20.41
N LYS A 206 15.48 5.90 -19.78
CA LYS A 206 16.81 5.68 -20.37
C LYS A 206 17.07 4.17 -20.40
N LYS A 207 17.21 3.60 -21.61
CA LYS A 207 17.68 2.22 -21.76
C LYS A 207 19.10 2.14 -21.18
N THR A 208 19.23 1.58 -20.00
CA THR A 208 20.54 1.37 -19.38
C THR A 208 21.04 0.02 -19.87
N GLY A 209 22.05 0.00 -20.75
CA GLY A 209 22.73 -1.22 -21.16
C GLY A 209 23.43 -1.89 -19.95
N VAL A 210 23.86 -3.15 -20.13
CA VAL A 210 24.54 -3.93 -19.08
C VAL A 210 25.69 -3.15 -18.43
N ALA A 211 26.48 -2.42 -19.21
CA ALA A 211 27.55 -1.56 -18.73
C ALA A 211 27.06 -0.43 -17.82
N GLY A 212 25.92 0.18 -18.13
CA GLY A 212 25.32 1.22 -17.30
C GLY A 212 24.72 0.67 -16.00
N LEU A 213 24.19 -0.56 -16.00
CA LEU A 213 23.75 -1.25 -14.78
C LEU A 213 24.92 -1.58 -13.85
N LEU A 214 26.02 -2.08 -14.43
CA LEU A 214 27.26 -2.35 -13.68
C LEU A 214 27.84 -1.07 -13.09
N ALA A 215 27.92 0.02 -13.87
CA ALA A 215 28.40 1.32 -13.39
C ALA A 215 27.54 1.83 -12.20
N ARG A 216 26.21 1.74 -12.28
CA ARG A 216 25.32 2.12 -11.17
C ARG A 216 25.53 1.23 -9.93
N ALA A 217 25.70 -0.08 -10.10
CA ALA A 217 25.96 -0.99 -9.01
C ALA A 217 27.31 -0.67 -8.32
N ILE A 218 28.33 -0.34 -9.09
CA ILE A 218 29.66 0.06 -8.57
C ILE A 218 29.57 1.40 -7.82
N ILE A 219 28.91 2.41 -8.39
CA ILE A 219 28.73 3.73 -7.78
C ILE A 219 27.95 3.56 -6.45
N LYS A 220 26.85 2.80 -6.45
CA LYS A 220 26.10 2.51 -5.23
C LYS A 220 26.94 1.84 -4.14
N ARG A 221 27.82 0.93 -4.53
CA ARG A 221 28.71 0.23 -3.58
C ARG A 221 29.81 1.15 -3.01
N ILE A 222 30.26 2.13 -3.77
CA ILE A 222 31.24 3.13 -3.34
C ILE A 222 30.56 4.12 -2.39
N THR A 223 29.40 4.66 -2.74
CA THR A 223 28.68 5.63 -1.90
C THR A 223 28.12 5.02 -0.60
N GLN A 224 27.82 3.73 -0.56
CA GLN A 224 27.42 3.05 0.68
C GLN A 224 28.60 2.78 1.63
N ARG A 225 29.86 2.86 1.19
CA ARG A 225 31.04 2.70 2.07
C ARG A 225 31.38 3.97 2.87
N GLU A 226 30.80 5.11 2.53
CA GLU A 226 31.04 6.39 3.25
C GLU A 226 30.10 6.58 4.45
N TYR A 227 29.20 5.60 4.75
CA TYR A 227 28.22 5.66 5.84
C TYR A 227 28.33 4.50 6.84
N ILE A 228 29.51 3.82 6.93
CA ILE A 228 29.82 2.83 7.98
C ILE A 228 31.02 3.30 8.79
#